data_f3e7aa5e4fb2c21f3f8c3ae944d4da9f
#
_entry.id   f3e7aa5e4fb2c21f3f8c3ae944d4da9f
#
_cell.length_a   1.000
_cell.length_b   1.000
_cell.length_c   1.000
_cell.angle_alpha   90.00
_cell.angle_beta   90.00
_cell.angle_gamma   90.00
#
_symmetry.space_group_name_H-M   'P 1'
#
loop_
_entity.id
_entity.type
_entity.pdbx_description
1 polymer ?
#
loop_
_entity_poly.entity_id
_entity_poly.type
_entity_poly.pdbx_seq_one_letter_code
_entity_poly.pdbx_strand_id
1 'polypeptide(L)'
;VFVDEGAKFINTEEFASAIKNSDNYYVLITRQDLCNLPYSIHEIYELNTDKIGNRMFCKQQRIYKSDNISENVMVSNIITEDSKTGYEFYNEYAISHNMICEHADGKTNVSKRIINKSNSDVTLIVVDGAAYGSEMNNTMILINSIPGYILFTPESFEWLLLNSNILNKPYILDILKEPYNYIESSEFFSWENYFTELLNKATRESEVVPYSKGNNKSIRMFTTEKNMKKIIESSDLRYLLKT
;
A
#
# COMPACT_ATOMS: atom_id res chain seq x y z
N VAL A 1 -16.37 18.26 1.07
CA VAL A 1 -17.65 17.67 1.54
C VAL A 1 -17.39 16.88 2.81
N PHE A 2 -18.19 17.13 3.86
CA PHE A 2 -18.16 16.33 5.09
C PHE A 2 -19.41 15.46 5.15
N VAL A 3 -19.22 14.15 5.39
CA VAL A 3 -20.31 13.18 5.57
C VAL A 3 -20.14 12.54 6.94
N ASP A 4 -21.13 12.73 7.82
CA ASP A 4 -21.08 12.26 9.20
C ASP A 4 -21.75 10.90 9.35
N GLU A 5 -21.44 10.23 10.45
CA GLU A 5 -21.94 8.92 10.87
C GLU A 5 -23.47 8.84 10.82
N GLY A 6 -24.00 7.78 10.27
CA GLY A 6 -25.46 7.55 10.12
C GLY A 6 -25.95 7.60 8.67
N ALA A 7 -25.13 8.05 7.74
CA ALA A 7 -25.45 8.01 6.32
C ALA A 7 -25.26 6.58 5.78
N LYS A 8 -26.32 5.78 5.78
CA LYS A 8 -26.28 4.36 5.29
C LYS A 8 -25.83 4.23 3.84
N PHE A 9 -25.93 5.30 3.06
CA PHE A 9 -25.55 5.30 1.64
C PHE A 9 -24.04 5.31 1.39
N ILE A 10 -23.18 5.63 2.40
CA ILE A 10 -21.74 5.72 2.21
C ILE A 10 -21.07 4.40 1.81
N ASN A 11 -21.72 3.27 2.08
CA ASN A 11 -21.24 1.93 1.70
C ASN A 11 -21.86 1.41 0.39
N THR A 12 -22.52 2.27 -0.38
CA THR A 12 -23.13 1.86 -1.66
C THR A 12 -22.19 2.10 -2.84
N GLU A 13 -22.37 1.33 -3.92
CA GLU A 13 -21.62 1.53 -5.18
C GLU A 13 -21.98 2.86 -5.83
N GLU A 14 -23.24 3.31 -5.67
CA GLU A 14 -23.70 4.60 -6.17
C GLU A 14 -22.94 5.75 -5.51
N PHE A 15 -22.70 5.68 -4.21
CA PHE A 15 -21.93 6.70 -3.50
C PHE A 15 -20.46 6.68 -3.95
N ALA A 16 -19.85 5.51 -4.05
CA ALA A 16 -18.48 5.38 -4.56
C ALA A 16 -18.36 5.93 -6.00
N SER A 17 -19.35 5.65 -6.84
CA SER A 17 -19.42 6.20 -8.21
C SER A 17 -19.59 7.72 -8.20
N ALA A 18 -20.40 8.27 -7.30
CA ALA A 18 -20.59 9.72 -7.17
C ALA A 18 -19.28 10.42 -6.74
N ILE A 19 -18.54 9.83 -5.80
CA ILE A 19 -17.22 10.35 -5.40
C ILE A 19 -16.25 10.33 -6.58
N LYS A 20 -16.16 9.20 -7.29
CA LYS A 20 -15.27 9.03 -8.44
C LYS A 20 -15.51 10.07 -9.54
N ASN A 21 -16.75 10.48 -9.74
CA ASN A 21 -17.14 11.44 -10.78
C ASN A 21 -17.25 12.89 -10.24
N SER A 22 -16.67 13.18 -9.10
CA SER A 22 -16.75 14.48 -8.42
C SER A 22 -15.39 15.12 -8.29
N ASP A 23 -15.30 16.42 -8.47
CA ASP A 23 -14.11 17.24 -8.23
C ASP A 23 -13.96 17.69 -6.76
N ASN A 24 -14.74 17.10 -5.85
CA ASN A 24 -14.72 17.48 -4.45
C ASN A 24 -13.79 16.58 -3.62
N TYR A 25 -13.22 17.16 -2.57
CA TYR A 25 -12.59 16.41 -1.48
C TYR A 25 -13.64 15.98 -0.47
N TYR A 26 -13.51 14.76 0.04
CA TYR A 26 -14.46 14.16 0.98
C TYR A 26 -13.75 13.83 2.30
N VAL A 27 -14.41 14.17 3.40
CA VAL A 27 -14.08 13.72 4.75
C VAL A 27 -15.26 12.89 5.24
N LEU A 28 -15.04 11.59 5.42
CA LEU A 28 -16.07 10.65 5.82
C LEU A 28 -15.84 10.24 7.26
N ILE A 29 -16.82 10.51 8.13
CA ILE A 29 -16.77 10.13 9.55
C ILE A 29 -17.67 8.91 9.72
N THR A 30 -17.05 7.75 9.97
CA THR A 30 -17.77 6.47 10.03
C THR A 30 -17.06 5.49 10.96
N ARG A 31 -17.80 4.50 11.45
CA ARG A 31 -17.28 3.31 12.15
C ARG A 31 -17.25 2.07 11.26
N GLN A 32 -17.57 2.23 9.98
CA GLN A 32 -17.66 1.13 9.04
C GLN A 32 -16.51 1.17 8.04
N ASP A 33 -16.03 0.01 7.64
CA ASP A 33 -15.09 -0.10 6.54
C ASP A 33 -15.81 0.20 5.22
N LEU A 34 -15.25 1.11 4.41
CA LEU A 34 -15.86 1.59 3.17
C LEU A 34 -15.38 0.75 1.98
N CYS A 35 -15.93 -0.47 1.84
CA CYS A 35 -15.43 -1.49 0.91
C CYS A 35 -15.45 -1.08 -0.57
N ASN A 36 -16.31 -0.14 -0.96
CA ASN A 36 -16.45 0.31 -2.35
C ASN A 36 -15.54 1.50 -2.71
N LEU A 37 -14.75 2.01 -1.74
CA LEU A 37 -13.82 3.11 -1.96
C LEU A 37 -12.37 2.62 -1.82
N PRO A 38 -11.49 2.93 -2.76
CA PRO A 38 -10.06 2.74 -2.61
C PRO A 38 -9.46 3.95 -1.88
N TYR A 39 -9.22 3.82 -0.58
CA TYR A 39 -8.57 4.85 0.21
C TYR A 39 -7.30 4.32 0.85
N SER A 40 -6.31 5.22 0.99
CA SER A 40 -5.04 4.88 1.60
C SER A 40 -5.20 4.58 3.09
N ILE A 41 -4.45 3.61 3.56
CA ILE A 41 -4.31 3.33 5.00
C ILE A 41 -3.76 4.55 5.76
N HIS A 42 -3.00 5.41 5.09
CA HIS A 42 -2.44 6.63 5.65
C HIS A 42 -3.45 7.78 5.75
N GLU A 43 -4.63 7.62 5.14
CA GLU A 43 -5.75 8.58 5.22
C GLU A 43 -6.83 8.13 6.21
N ILE A 44 -6.54 7.15 7.07
CA ILE A 44 -7.42 6.69 8.14
C ILE A 44 -6.99 7.31 9.46
N TYR A 45 -7.89 8.10 10.04
CA TYR A 45 -7.63 8.85 11.27
C TYR A 45 -8.62 8.48 12.35
N GLU A 46 -8.14 8.42 13.58
CA GLU A 46 -8.97 8.38 14.78
C GLU A 46 -9.14 9.78 15.35
N LEU A 47 -10.37 10.08 15.78
CA LEU A 47 -10.70 11.33 16.47
C LEU A 47 -10.81 11.05 17.96
N ASN A 48 -9.82 11.49 18.72
CA ASN A 48 -9.78 11.37 20.17
C ASN A 48 -10.20 12.71 20.80
N THR A 49 -11.10 12.67 21.79
CA THR A 49 -11.55 13.85 22.53
C THR A 49 -10.98 13.84 23.93
N ASP A 50 -10.18 14.85 24.25
CA ASP A 50 -9.66 15.10 25.58
C ASP A 50 -10.40 16.27 26.25
N LYS A 51 -10.76 16.13 27.54
CA LYS A 51 -11.37 17.20 28.33
C LYS A 51 -10.33 17.78 29.27
N ILE A 52 -10.00 19.06 29.09
CA ILE A 52 -9.12 19.80 30.00
C ILE A 52 -9.95 20.94 30.64
N GLY A 53 -10.30 20.77 31.90
CA GLY A 53 -11.24 21.66 32.59
C GLY A 53 -12.63 21.64 31.94
N ASN A 54 -13.12 22.81 31.50
CA ASN A 54 -14.41 22.94 30.80
C ASN A 54 -14.29 22.97 29.28
N ARG A 55 -13.10 22.72 28.73
CA ARG A 55 -12.87 22.71 27.27
C ARG A 55 -12.67 21.30 26.78
N MET A 56 -13.31 20.99 25.65
CA MET A 56 -13.05 19.77 24.89
C MET A 56 -12.05 20.07 23.76
N PHE A 57 -11.06 19.20 23.60
CA PHE A 57 -10.09 19.25 22.53
C PHE A 57 -10.25 17.99 21.68
N CYS A 58 -10.29 18.15 20.37
CA CYS A 58 -10.29 17.05 19.43
C CYS A 58 -8.88 16.90 18.86
N LYS A 59 -8.31 15.71 19.00
CA LYS A 59 -7.02 15.35 18.41
C LYS A 59 -7.26 14.32 17.33
N GLN A 60 -6.79 14.64 16.13
CA GLN A 60 -6.76 13.71 15.01
C GLN A 60 -5.38 13.02 14.96
N GLN A 61 -5.37 11.69 14.85
CA GLN A 61 -4.13 10.93 14.68
C GLN A 61 -4.35 9.77 13.72
N ARG A 62 -3.33 9.46 12.90
CA ARG A 62 -3.37 8.29 12.02
C ARG A 62 -3.45 7.01 12.86
N ILE A 63 -4.32 6.08 12.48
CA ILE A 63 -4.48 4.80 13.18
C ILE A 63 -3.32 3.88 12.82
N TYR A 64 -2.99 3.80 11.54
CA TYR A 64 -1.94 2.91 11.04
C TYR A 64 -0.66 3.69 10.81
N LYS A 65 0.43 3.20 11.40
CA LYS A 65 1.77 3.76 11.30
C LYS A 65 2.73 2.66 10.91
N SER A 66 3.70 2.98 10.08
CA SER A 66 4.78 2.06 9.68
C SER A 66 5.80 1.75 10.79
N ASP A 67 5.70 2.41 11.95
CA ASP A 67 6.76 2.51 12.95
C ASP A 67 7.00 1.24 13.81
N ASN A 68 6.28 0.12 13.56
CA ASN A 68 6.35 -1.08 14.41
C ASN A 68 7.11 -2.26 13.79
N ILE A 69 8.00 -2.00 12.83
CA ILE A 69 8.84 -3.07 12.30
C ILE A 69 9.99 -3.29 13.28
N SER A 70 9.95 -4.40 14.01
CA SER A 70 11.05 -4.79 14.89
C SER A 70 12.25 -5.22 14.06
N GLU A 71 13.41 -4.63 14.31
CA GLU A 71 14.67 -5.07 13.72
C GLU A 71 14.96 -6.54 14.07
N ASN A 72 15.50 -7.31 13.11
CA ASN A 72 15.95 -8.70 13.26
C ASN A 72 14.90 -9.82 13.13
N VAL A 73 13.82 -9.62 12.41
CA VAL A 73 12.92 -10.72 12.08
C VAL A 73 13.38 -11.39 10.77
N MET A 74 13.61 -12.71 10.82
CA MET A 74 13.94 -13.47 9.61
C MET A 74 12.65 -13.89 8.89
N VAL A 75 12.34 -13.23 7.80
CA VAL A 75 11.25 -13.60 6.90
C VAL A 75 11.63 -14.83 6.08
N SER A 76 10.76 -15.82 6.02
CA SER A 76 10.95 -17.07 5.26
C SER A 76 9.97 -17.18 4.09
N ASN A 77 8.84 -16.49 4.15
CA ASN A 77 7.80 -16.52 3.13
C ASN A 77 7.30 -15.12 2.83
N ILE A 78 6.82 -14.91 1.61
CA ILE A 78 6.20 -13.66 1.17
C ILE A 78 4.81 -13.98 0.61
N ILE A 79 3.80 -13.17 0.97
CA ILE A 79 2.48 -13.17 0.34
C ILE A 79 2.26 -11.76 -0.22
N THR A 80 2.05 -11.65 -1.52
CA THR A 80 1.67 -10.39 -2.18
C THR A 80 0.17 -10.32 -2.37
N GLU A 81 -0.38 -9.11 -2.36
CA GLU A 81 -1.80 -8.88 -2.64
C GLU A 81 -2.14 -9.29 -4.07
N ASP A 82 -1.39 -8.75 -5.05
CA ASP A 82 -1.63 -8.99 -6.47
C ASP A 82 -0.80 -10.16 -7.00
N SER A 83 -1.16 -10.62 -8.22
CA SER A 83 -0.49 -11.69 -8.98
C SER A 83 0.26 -11.16 -10.21
N LYS A 84 0.58 -9.85 -10.25
CA LYS A 84 1.15 -9.16 -11.41
C LYS A 84 2.62 -8.79 -11.20
N THR A 85 2.99 -7.60 -11.65
CA THR A 85 4.38 -7.11 -11.62
C THR A 85 4.96 -7.02 -10.21
N GLY A 86 4.15 -6.68 -9.19
CA GLY A 86 4.58 -6.71 -7.79
C GLY A 86 4.93 -8.12 -7.35
N TYR A 87 4.06 -9.10 -7.61
CA TYR A 87 4.34 -10.51 -7.34
C TYR A 87 5.62 -10.98 -8.02
N GLU A 88 5.81 -10.70 -9.30
CA GLU A 88 7.01 -11.12 -10.04
C GLU A 88 8.29 -10.57 -9.39
N PHE A 89 8.29 -9.31 -8.95
CA PHE A 89 9.44 -8.73 -8.25
C PHE A 89 9.77 -9.49 -6.95
N TYR A 90 8.76 -9.73 -6.11
CA TYR A 90 8.97 -10.42 -4.83
C TYR A 90 9.27 -11.90 -5.03
N ASN A 91 8.75 -12.52 -6.08
CA ASN A 91 9.05 -13.91 -6.42
C ASN A 91 10.50 -14.08 -6.90
N GLU A 92 11.02 -13.19 -7.74
CA GLU A 92 12.44 -13.17 -8.13
C GLU A 92 13.36 -12.99 -6.92
N TYR A 93 12.99 -12.09 -5.99
CA TYR A 93 13.70 -11.95 -4.72
C TYR A 93 13.65 -13.23 -3.90
N ALA A 94 12.49 -13.84 -3.74
CA ALA A 94 12.30 -15.05 -2.96
C ALA A 94 13.12 -16.23 -3.52
N ILE A 95 13.12 -16.43 -4.84
CA ILE A 95 13.92 -17.46 -5.51
C ILE A 95 15.39 -17.28 -5.21
N SER A 96 15.91 -16.05 -5.31
CA SER A 96 17.35 -15.76 -5.09
C SER A 96 17.78 -15.95 -3.62
N HIS A 97 16.83 -15.99 -2.68
CA HIS A 97 17.08 -16.14 -1.24
C HIS A 97 16.54 -17.45 -0.64
N ASN A 98 16.16 -18.42 -1.47
CA ASN A 98 15.56 -19.69 -1.03
C ASN A 98 14.30 -19.51 -0.15
N MET A 99 13.45 -18.55 -0.50
CA MET A 99 12.18 -18.25 0.15
C MET A 99 11.02 -18.69 -0.76
N ILE A 100 9.82 -18.75 -0.20
CA ILE A 100 8.58 -19.00 -0.95
C ILE A 100 7.83 -17.69 -1.12
N CYS A 101 7.39 -17.38 -2.35
CA CYS A 101 6.50 -16.27 -2.64
C CYS A 101 5.18 -16.78 -3.21
N GLU A 102 4.07 -16.33 -2.64
CA GLU A 102 2.70 -16.63 -3.07
C GLU A 102 1.94 -15.32 -3.28
N HIS A 103 0.87 -15.37 -4.06
CA HIS A 103 -0.03 -14.23 -4.22
C HIS A 103 -1.43 -14.55 -3.67
N ALA A 104 -2.15 -13.50 -3.25
CA ALA A 104 -3.50 -13.65 -2.71
C ALA A 104 -4.60 -13.52 -3.77
N ASP A 105 -4.29 -13.04 -4.98
CA ASP A 105 -5.25 -12.72 -6.04
C ASP A 105 -6.26 -11.62 -5.64
N GLY A 106 -5.75 -10.58 -4.99
CA GLY A 106 -6.49 -9.38 -4.62
C GLY A 106 -6.71 -9.22 -3.12
N LYS A 107 -6.96 -7.96 -2.72
CA LYS A 107 -7.01 -7.50 -1.32
C LYS A 107 -7.95 -8.31 -0.43
N THR A 108 -9.13 -8.67 -0.91
CA THR A 108 -10.15 -9.42 -0.14
C THR A 108 -9.74 -10.86 0.19
N ASN A 109 -8.75 -11.41 -0.50
CA ASN A 109 -8.26 -12.76 -0.28
C ASN A 109 -7.07 -12.84 0.67
N VAL A 110 -6.41 -11.71 0.98
CA VAL A 110 -5.26 -11.67 1.91
C VAL A 110 -5.65 -12.28 3.26
N SER A 111 -6.78 -11.88 3.83
CA SER A 111 -7.28 -12.43 5.09
C SER A 111 -7.50 -13.95 5.05
N LYS A 112 -8.00 -14.49 3.93
CA LYS A 112 -8.17 -15.94 3.73
C LYS A 112 -6.82 -16.66 3.68
N ARG A 113 -5.78 -16.05 3.07
CA ARG A 113 -4.43 -16.63 3.04
C ARG A 113 -3.83 -16.69 4.44
N ILE A 114 -4.02 -15.67 5.27
CA ILE A 114 -3.57 -15.66 6.67
C ILE A 114 -4.21 -16.79 7.46
N ILE A 115 -5.53 -16.98 7.35
CA ILE A 115 -6.27 -17.99 8.11
C ILE A 115 -5.88 -19.42 7.69
N ASN A 116 -5.67 -19.66 6.39
CA ASN A 116 -5.45 -20.99 5.85
C ASN A 116 -4.00 -21.48 5.94
N LYS A 117 -3.05 -20.61 6.25
CA LYS A 117 -1.64 -20.97 6.34
C LYS A 117 -1.26 -21.18 7.81
N SER A 118 -1.17 -22.44 8.26
CA SER A 118 -0.54 -22.76 9.56
C SER A 118 0.97 -22.73 9.39
N ASN A 119 1.65 -21.70 9.88
CA ASN A 119 3.09 -21.57 9.74
C ASN A 119 3.81 -21.54 11.08
N SER A 120 4.92 -22.28 11.14
CA SER A 120 5.99 -22.09 12.12
C SER A 120 6.92 -20.92 11.72
N ASP A 121 6.86 -20.46 10.47
CA ASP A 121 7.81 -19.55 9.86
C ASP A 121 7.22 -18.15 9.67
N VAL A 122 8.08 -17.14 9.76
CA VAL A 122 7.64 -15.74 9.59
C VAL A 122 7.30 -15.44 8.14
N THR A 123 6.09 -14.95 7.91
CA THR A 123 5.57 -14.59 6.59
C THR A 123 5.37 -13.08 6.50
N LEU A 124 6.00 -12.47 5.50
CA LEU A 124 5.79 -11.08 5.11
C LEU A 124 4.56 -10.98 4.20
N ILE A 125 3.60 -10.17 4.58
CA ILE A 125 2.45 -9.81 3.75
C ILE A 125 2.71 -8.44 3.15
N VAL A 126 2.61 -8.33 1.83
CA VAL A 126 2.80 -7.08 1.09
C VAL A 126 1.49 -6.70 0.42
N VAL A 127 0.98 -5.50 0.71
CA VAL A 127 -0.26 -4.98 0.15
C VAL A 127 -0.07 -3.53 -0.32
N ASP A 128 -0.84 -3.11 -1.32
CA ASP A 128 -0.83 -1.74 -1.84
C ASP A 128 -1.62 -0.81 -0.91
N GLY A 129 -0.92 -0.12 0.01
CA GLY A 129 -1.50 0.71 1.06
C GLY A 129 -2.42 1.81 0.57
N ALA A 130 -2.18 2.36 -0.62
CA ALA A 130 -3.01 3.40 -1.25
C ALA A 130 -4.46 2.99 -1.54
N ALA A 131 -4.75 1.69 -1.57
CA ALA A 131 -6.09 1.17 -1.86
C ALA A 131 -6.57 0.10 -0.86
N TYR A 132 -5.82 -0.16 0.18
CA TYR A 132 -6.05 -1.25 1.14
C TYR A 132 -6.86 -0.84 2.37
N GLY A 133 -7.26 0.40 2.49
CA GLY A 133 -7.89 0.95 3.71
C GLY A 133 -9.09 0.15 4.20
N SER A 134 -9.95 -0.33 3.28
CA SER A 134 -11.14 -1.13 3.62
C SER A 134 -10.84 -2.51 4.23
N GLU A 135 -9.69 -3.09 3.95
CA GLU A 135 -9.29 -4.42 4.43
C GLU A 135 -8.37 -4.35 5.67
N MET A 136 -7.85 -3.15 5.96
CA MET A 136 -6.79 -2.99 6.96
C MET A 136 -7.20 -3.43 8.35
N ASN A 137 -8.40 -3.09 8.80
CA ASN A 137 -8.91 -3.44 10.11
C ASN A 137 -8.96 -4.98 10.31
N ASN A 138 -9.55 -5.69 9.35
CA ASN A 138 -9.63 -7.15 9.38
C ASN A 138 -8.25 -7.81 9.36
N THR A 139 -7.35 -7.31 8.52
CA THR A 139 -5.99 -7.81 8.41
C THR A 139 -5.23 -7.62 9.72
N MET A 140 -5.34 -6.46 10.37
CA MET A 140 -4.68 -6.19 11.66
C MET A 140 -5.22 -7.07 12.78
N ILE A 141 -6.54 -7.32 12.84
CA ILE A 141 -7.13 -8.25 13.81
C ILE A 141 -6.52 -9.65 13.65
N LEU A 142 -6.37 -10.13 12.42
CA LEU A 142 -5.81 -11.46 12.15
C LEU A 142 -4.32 -11.52 12.51
N ILE A 143 -3.52 -10.54 12.11
CA ILE A 143 -2.08 -10.52 12.41
C ILE A 143 -1.81 -10.42 13.91
N ASN A 144 -2.61 -9.65 14.64
CA ASN A 144 -2.51 -9.57 16.09
C ASN A 144 -2.96 -10.86 16.81
N SER A 145 -3.81 -11.67 16.17
CA SER A 145 -4.35 -12.92 16.74
C SER A 145 -3.55 -14.15 16.36
N ILE A 146 -2.87 -14.13 15.21
CA ILE A 146 -2.13 -15.27 14.66
C ILE A 146 -0.66 -14.85 14.55
N PRO A 147 0.25 -15.42 15.36
CA PRO A 147 1.66 -15.07 15.32
C PRO A 147 2.34 -15.49 14.01
N GLY A 148 3.45 -14.86 13.69
CA GLY A 148 4.29 -15.23 12.54
C GLY A 148 3.96 -14.44 11.26
N TYR A 149 3.14 -13.40 11.32
CA TYR A 149 2.88 -12.51 10.19
C TYR A 149 3.39 -11.10 10.44
N ILE A 150 3.98 -10.50 9.40
CA ILE A 150 4.39 -9.11 9.37
C ILE A 150 3.71 -8.47 8.17
N LEU A 151 3.15 -7.29 8.35
CA LEU A 151 2.51 -6.52 7.29
C LEU A 151 3.42 -5.38 6.83
N PHE A 152 3.63 -5.30 5.53
CA PHE A 152 4.30 -4.19 4.86
C PHE A 152 3.34 -3.55 3.87
N THR A 153 3.13 -2.25 4.02
CA THR A 153 2.09 -1.49 3.33
C THR A 153 2.68 -0.27 2.62
N PRO A 154 3.51 -0.45 1.58
CA PRO A 154 3.90 0.69 0.75
C PRO A 154 2.65 1.31 0.11
N GLU A 155 2.73 2.57 -0.33
CA GLU A 155 1.59 3.16 -1.07
C GLU A 155 1.20 2.31 -2.28
N SER A 156 2.18 1.83 -3.06
CA SER A 156 1.99 0.78 -4.06
C SER A 156 3.35 0.17 -4.45
N PHE A 157 3.33 -0.91 -5.23
CA PHE A 157 4.56 -1.45 -5.81
C PHE A 157 5.26 -0.40 -6.72
N GLU A 158 4.51 0.33 -7.52
CA GLU A 158 5.05 1.39 -8.37
C GLU A 158 5.69 2.52 -7.56
N TRP A 159 5.08 2.86 -6.42
CA TRP A 159 5.67 3.83 -5.49
C TRP A 159 7.05 3.37 -5.00
N LEU A 160 7.23 2.09 -4.67
CA LEU A 160 8.54 1.54 -4.27
C LEU A 160 9.60 1.71 -5.38
N LEU A 161 9.23 1.43 -6.62
CA LEU A 161 10.12 1.58 -7.77
C LEU A 161 10.52 3.03 -7.98
N LEU A 162 9.57 3.95 -7.89
CA LEU A 162 9.80 5.40 -8.01
C LEU A 162 10.67 5.93 -6.86
N ASN A 163 10.37 5.52 -5.62
CA ASN A 163 11.10 5.94 -4.41
C ASN A 163 12.57 5.50 -4.43
N SER A 164 12.89 4.39 -5.10
CA SER A 164 14.27 3.91 -5.24
C SER A 164 15.18 4.85 -6.06
N ASN A 165 14.60 5.79 -6.79
CA ASN A 165 15.30 6.71 -7.69
C ASN A 165 16.25 6.01 -8.68
N ILE A 166 15.91 4.81 -9.14
CA ILE A 166 16.70 4.07 -10.15
C ILE A 166 16.66 4.82 -11.48
N LEU A 167 15.54 5.46 -11.80
CA LEU A 167 15.37 6.24 -13.04
C LEU A 167 16.10 7.59 -13.00
N ASN A 168 16.72 7.96 -11.88
CA ASN A 168 17.47 9.21 -11.68
C ASN A 168 16.67 10.47 -12.05
N LYS A 169 15.44 10.56 -11.54
CA LYS A 169 14.53 11.71 -11.77
C LYS A 169 14.18 12.36 -10.43
N PRO A 170 14.98 13.35 -9.96
CA PRO A 170 14.80 13.96 -8.64
C PRO A 170 13.40 14.55 -8.41
N TYR A 171 12.75 15.10 -9.44
CA TYR A 171 11.41 15.68 -9.34
C TYR A 171 10.36 14.67 -8.87
N ILE A 172 10.57 13.37 -9.15
CA ILE A 172 9.67 12.31 -8.67
C ILE A 172 9.72 12.21 -7.15
N LEU A 173 10.90 12.31 -6.55
CA LEU A 173 11.05 12.24 -5.09
C LEU A 173 10.29 13.38 -4.38
N ASP A 174 10.21 14.55 -5.01
CA ASP A 174 9.44 15.65 -4.45
C ASP A 174 7.93 15.40 -4.55
N ILE A 175 7.47 14.78 -5.63
CA ILE A 175 6.08 14.30 -5.76
C ILE A 175 5.75 13.26 -4.67
N LEU A 176 6.66 12.31 -4.43
CA LEU A 176 6.41 11.23 -3.47
C LEU A 176 6.38 11.69 -2.01
N LYS A 177 7.00 12.83 -1.68
CA LYS A 177 6.95 13.42 -0.34
C LYS A 177 5.57 13.99 0.00
N GLU A 178 4.92 14.61 -0.98
CA GLU A 178 3.64 15.31 -0.82
C GLU A 178 2.70 14.99 -1.99
N PRO A 179 2.32 13.71 -2.17
CA PRO A 179 1.56 13.28 -3.35
C PRO A 179 0.20 13.98 -3.47
N TYR A 180 -0.40 14.37 -2.36
CA TYR A 180 -1.68 15.10 -2.32
C TYR A 180 -1.63 16.47 -3.02
N ASN A 181 -0.45 17.04 -3.26
CA ASN A 181 -0.29 18.28 -4.02
C ASN A 181 -0.30 18.07 -5.54
N TYR A 182 -0.25 16.81 -6.00
CA TYR A 182 -0.07 16.47 -7.41
C TYR A 182 -1.16 15.55 -7.96
N ILE A 183 -1.92 14.88 -7.10
CA ILE A 183 -2.91 13.90 -7.50
C ILE A 183 -4.30 14.56 -7.52
N GLU A 184 -4.83 14.74 -8.73
CA GLU A 184 -6.20 15.23 -8.91
C GLU A 184 -7.20 14.09 -8.80
N SER A 185 -8.17 14.20 -7.89
CA SER A 185 -9.15 13.15 -7.62
C SER A 185 -10.10 12.91 -8.78
N SER A 186 -10.33 13.90 -9.65
CA SER A 186 -11.12 13.76 -10.87
C SER A 186 -10.43 12.91 -11.94
N GLU A 187 -9.10 12.84 -11.92
CA GLU A 187 -8.31 12.05 -12.88
C GLU A 187 -7.96 10.66 -12.32
N PHE A 188 -7.67 10.59 -11.02
CA PHE A 188 -7.17 9.38 -10.38
C PHE A 188 -8.07 8.96 -9.22
N PHE A 189 -8.75 7.84 -9.37
CA PHE A 189 -9.63 7.30 -8.33
C PHE A 189 -8.86 6.72 -7.13
N SER A 190 -7.59 6.36 -7.31
CA SER A 190 -6.69 5.97 -6.22
C SER A 190 -5.27 6.48 -6.48
N TRP A 191 -4.49 6.65 -5.42
CA TRP A 191 -3.07 7.02 -5.53
C TRP A 191 -2.26 5.94 -6.25
N GLU A 192 -2.63 4.68 -6.15
CA GLU A 192 -2.03 3.58 -6.90
C GLU A 192 -2.09 3.84 -8.41
N ASN A 193 -3.24 4.28 -8.92
CA ASN A 193 -3.41 4.59 -10.33
C ASN A 193 -2.48 5.73 -10.78
N TYR A 194 -2.34 6.75 -9.95
CA TYR A 194 -1.43 7.85 -10.21
C TYR A 194 0.03 7.40 -10.27
N PHE A 195 0.49 6.60 -9.29
CA PHE A 195 1.87 6.11 -9.28
C PHE A 195 2.15 5.18 -10.47
N THR A 196 1.18 4.40 -10.90
CA THR A 196 1.29 3.57 -12.11
C THR A 196 1.52 4.43 -13.35
N GLU A 197 0.77 5.52 -13.51
CA GLU A 197 0.93 6.43 -14.64
C GLU A 197 2.23 7.22 -14.57
N LEU A 198 2.60 7.71 -13.39
CA LEU A 198 3.86 8.39 -13.15
C LEU A 198 5.06 7.51 -13.52
N LEU A 199 5.04 6.23 -13.12
CA LEU A 199 6.09 5.27 -13.45
C LEU A 199 6.15 4.98 -14.96
N ASN A 200 4.99 4.81 -15.60
CA ASN A 200 4.89 4.62 -17.03
C ASN A 200 5.52 5.81 -17.78
N LYS A 201 5.15 7.04 -17.42
CA LYS A 201 5.73 8.26 -17.99
C LYS A 201 7.24 8.34 -17.77
N ALA A 202 7.70 8.11 -16.54
CA ALA A 202 9.10 8.19 -16.18
C ALA A 202 9.96 7.17 -16.93
N THR A 203 9.46 5.95 -17.15
CA THR A 203 10.18 4.91 -17.90
C THR A 203 10.23 5.22 -19.40
N ARG A 204 9.15 5.74 -19.99
CA ARG A 204 9.17 6.20 -21.40
C ARG A 204 10.22 7.29 -21.63
N GLU A 205 10.35 8.24 -20.73
CA GLU A 205 11.31 9.32 -20.81
C GLU A 205 12.77 8.88 -20.56
N SER A 206 13.00 7.67 -20.08
CA SER A 206 14.33 7.16 -19.67
C SER A 206 14.92 6.16 -20.66
N GLU A 207 14.36 6.04 -21.87
CA GLU A 207 14.83 5.12 -22.94
C GLU A 207 14.89 3.64 -22.48
N VAL A 208 14.10 3.26 -21.49
CA VAL A 208 13.95 1.88 -21.03
C VAL A 208 12.61 1.31 -21.50
N VAL A 209 12.42 -0.01 -21.32
CA VAL A 209 11.11 -0.61 -21.62
C VAL A 209 10.03 0.08 -20.78
N PRO A 210 9.01 0.71 -21.41
CA PRO A 210 7.97 1.40 -20.69
C PRO A 210 7.27 0.47 -19.68
N TYR A 211 7.06 0.97 -18.47
CA TYR A 211 6.34 0.20 -17.46
C TYR A 211 4.90 -0.04 -17.89
N SER A 212 4.42 -1.26 -17.66
CA SER A 212 3.02 -1.63 -17.84
C SER A 212 2.68 -2.70 -16.82
N LYS A 213 1.66 -2.46 -16.02
CA LYS A 213 1.19 -3.39 -14.99
C LYS A 213 0.79 -4.72 -15.62
N GLY A 214 1.35 -5.84 -15.13
CA GLY A 214 1.15 -7.16 -15.70
C GLY A 214 2.07 -7.54 -16.90
N ASN A 215 3.02 -6.66 -17.26
CA ASN A 215 4.03 -6.99 -18.28
C ASN A 215 5.40 -7.24 -17.63
N ASN A 216 5.75 -8.51 -17.47
CA ASN A 216 7.00 -8.93 -16.82
C ASN A 216 8.27 -8.38 -17.50
N LYS A 217 8.22 -8.05 -18.81
CA LYS A 217 9.35 -7.42 -19.49
C LYS A 217 9.64 -6.02 -18.98
N SER A 218 8.61 -5.31 -18.53
CA SER A 218 8.73 -3.92 -18.06
C SER A 218 9.41 -3.80 -16.70
N ILE A 219 9.51 -4.89 -15.92
CA ILE A 219 10.16 -4.87 -14.60
C ILE A 219 11.57 -5.46 -14.60
N ARG A 220 12.04 -6.03 -15.71
CA ARG A 220 13.36 -6.68 -15.77
C ARG A 220 14.52 -5.81 -15.32
N MET A 221 14.46 -4.52 -15.61
CA MET A 221 15.48 -3.59 -15.11
C MET A 221 15.48 -3.47 -13.58
N PHE A 222 14.30 -3.57 -12.96
CA PHE A 222 14.14 -3.43 -11.51
C PHE A 222 14.48 -4.74 -10.77
N THR A 223 14.41 -5.90 -11.43
CA THR A 223 14.73 -7.22 -10.85
C THR A 223 16.20 -7.63 -11.00
N THR A 224 17.07 -6.77 -11.52
CA THR A 224 18.52 -7.01 -11.42
C THR A 224 18.97 -6.95 -9.96
N GLU A 225 19.92 -7.77 -9.55
CA GLU A 225 20.43 -7.83 -8.17
C GLU A 225 20.75 -6.44 -7.60
N LYS A 226 21.49 -5.62 -8.35
CA LYS A 226 21.84 -4.25 -7.96
C LYS A 226 20.63 -3.36 -7.73
N ASN A 227 19.63 -3.40 -8.61
CA ASN A 227 18.47 -2.53 -8.54
C ASN A 227 17.48 -3.03 -7.49
N MET A 228 17.32 -4.34 -7.34
CA MET A 228 16.51 -4.95 -6.30
C MET A 228 17.03 -4.56 -4.91
N LYS A 229 18.34 -4.67 -4.69
CA LYS A 229 19.00 -4.20 -3.48
C LYS A 229 18.70 -2.71 -3.22
N LYS A 230 18.82 -1.85 -4.23
CA LYS A 230 18.54 -0.41 -4.08
C LYS A 230 17.07 -0.13 -3.73
N ILE A 231 16.10 -0.88 -4.30
CA ILE A 231 14.67 -0.76 -3.98
C ILE A 231 14.42 -1.14 -2.51
N ILE A 232 14.98 -2.26 -2.07
CA ILE A 232 14.85 -2.72 -0.67
C ILE A 232 15.47 -1.69 0.29
N GLU A 233 16.68 -1.23 0.03
CA GLU A 233 17.41 -0.26 0.88
C GLU A 233 16.73 1.13 0.95
N SER A 234 15.97 1.51 -0.09
CA SER A 234 15.24 2.79 -0.14
C SER A 234 13.90 2.79 0.60
N SER A 235 13.51 1.67 1.19
CA SER A 235 12.23 1.49 1.89
C SER A 235 12.41 0.75 3.21
N ASP A 236 11.33 0.59 3.97
CA ASP A 236 11.34 -0.18 5.22
C ASP A 236 11.52 -1.69 5.00
N LEU A 237 11.50 -2.16 3.76
CA LEU A 237 11.88 -3.53 3.40
C LEU A 237 13.30 -3.88 3.87
N ARG A 238 14.20 -2.91 3.99
CA ARG A 238 15.58 -3.10 4.51
C ARG A 238 15.64 -3.72 5.91
N TYR A 239 14.59 -3.55 6.70
CA TYR A 239 14.48 -4.16 8.03
C TYR A 239 13.89 -5.56 8.01
N LEU A 240 13.27 -5.96 6.89
CA LEU A 240 12.51 -7.20 6.73
C LEU A 240 13.20 -8.20 5.80
N LEU A 241 13.89 -7.70 4.79
CA LEU A 241 14.52 -8.50 3.75
C LEU A 241 16.03 -8.29 3.76
N LYS A 242 16.78 -9.35 3.49
CA LYS A 242 18.25 -9.29 3.39
C LYS A 242 18.67 -8.63 2.08
N THR A 243 19.75 -7.84 2.11
CA THR A 243 20.33 -7.16 0.94
C THR A 243 21.76 -7.60 0.68
#